data_dc2b8260061b5d1308279546b2a62a74
#
_entry.id   dc2b8260061b5d1308279546b2a62a74
#
_cell.length_a   1.000
_cell.length_b   1.000
_cell.length_c   1.000
_cell.angle_alpha   90.00
_cell.angle_beta   90.00
_cell.angle_gamma   90.00
#
_symmetry.space_group_name_H-M   'P 1'
#
loop_
_entity.id
_entity.type
_entity.pdbx_description
1 polymer ?
#
loop_
_entity_poly.entity_id
_entity_poly.type
_entity_poly.pdbx_seq_one_letter_code
_entity_poly.pdbx_strand_id
1 'polypeptide(L)'
;MVQVKDCEVVDTLKKSGFKIIQDRKRFCFGIDAVILADYAEIRNNDVVYDLGTGTGIIPMLLAGRSSTVKITALEVQQESADMAERSVAMNGLESVINVVHGDIKNTSELFPKAQADVVTCNPPYMIFQHGKQNPSDCKAIARHEVLCTLEDVVKSASYLLKPKGRFYMIHRPFRLAEIFRVMAAYNLEPKRMRLVQPFVDKEPNVVLLEARKGANSRITVEKPLVVYKTPGDYTDEIKSIYEIC
;
A
#
# COMPACT_ATOMS: atom_id res chain seq x y z
N MET A 1 -6.25 11.27 25.93
CA MET A 1 -5.87 12.08 24.75
C MET A 1 -4.66 11.44 24.11
N VAL A 2 -4.66 11.20 22.79
CA VAL A 2 -3.49 10.67 22.08
C VAL A 2 -2.41 11.75 22.02
N GLN A 3 -1.17 11.39 22.37
CA GLN A 3 -0.04 12.31 22.37
C GLN A 3 0.49 12.47 20.92
N VAL A 4 0.69 13.70 20.47
CA VAL A 4 1.40 14.06 19.23
C VAL A 4 2.75 14.67 19.63
N LYS A 5 3.85 14.17 19.05
CA LYS A 5 5.21 14.61 19.39
C LYS A 5 5.55 15.90 18.62
N ASP A 6 6.51 16.70 19.11
CA ASP A 6 6.86 18.02 18.53
C ASP A 6 7.32 17.97 17.05
N CYS A 7 7.88 16.83 16.60
CA CYS A 7 8.30 16.63 15.21
C CYS A 7 7.16 16.13 14.28
N GLU A 8 6.00 15.84 14.84
CA GLU A 8 4.87 15.24 14.14
C GLU A 8 3.83 16.28 13.75
N VAL A 9 3.08 15.98 12.71
CA VAL A 9 1.92 16.76 12.26
C VAL A 9 0.72 15.84 12.13
N VAL A 10 -0.47 16.43 12.28
CA VAL A 10 -1.73 15.71 12.09
C VAL A 10 -2.37 16.21 10.81
N ASP A 11 -2.50 15.34 9.84
CA ASP A 11 -3.26 15.59 8.61
C ASP A 11 -4.67 14.99 8.73
N THR A 12 -5.64 15.57 7.99
CA THR A 12 -7.02 15.09 7.99
C THR A 12 -7.36 14.52 6.63
N LEU A 13 -7.85 13.27 6.60
CA LEU A 13 -8.37 12.62 5.40
C LEU A 13 -9.72 13.23 5.06
N LYS A 14 -9.88 13.75 3.84
CA LYS A 14 -10.99 14.65 3.50
C LYS A 14 -12.38 14.07 3.72
N LYS A 15 -12.61 12.83 3.29
CA LYS A 15 -13.93 12.22 3.32
C LYS A 15 -14.30 11.61 4.66
N SER A 16 -13.41 10.79 5.21
CA SER A 16 -13.64 10.12 6.47
C SER A 16 -13.56 11.06 7.67
N GLY A 17 -12.89 12.20 7.50
CA GLY A 17 -12.53 13.08 8.61
C GLY A 17 -11.47 12.48 9.55
N PHE A 18 -10.93 11.29 9.21
CA PHE A 18 -9.92 10.63 10.03
C PHE A 18 -8.62 11.43 10.06
N LYS A 19 -7.99 11.44 11.20
CA LYS A 19 -6.73 12.13 11.47
C LYS A 19 -5.58 11.15 11.42
N ILE A 20 -4.51 11.49 10.70
CA ILE A 20 -3.30 10.68 10.59
C ILE A 20 -2.09 11.45 11.09
N ILE A 21 -1.29 10.80 11.93
CA ILE A 21 -0.04 11.37 12.46
C ILE A 21 1.09 11.05 11.50
N GLN A 22 1.89 12.05 11.15
CA GLN A 22 3.05 11.91 10.28
C GLN A 22 4.24 12.72 10.80
N ASP A 23 5.46 12.29 10.51
CA ASP A 23 6.67 13.06 10.70
C ASP A 23 7.20 13.54 9.34
N ARG A 24 7.18 14.87 9.10
CA ARG A 24 7.64 15.47 7.84
C ARG A 24 9.13 15.27 7.55
N LYS A 25 9.92 14.91 8.55
CA LYS A 25 11.34 14.57 8.39
C LYS A 25 11.56 13.13 7.94
N ARG A 26 10.49 12.32 7.93
CA ARG A 26 10.44 10.93 7.47
C ARG A 26 9.61 10.81 6.19
N PHE A 27 9.28 9.58 5.83
CA PHE A 27 8.39 9.33 4.71
C PHE A 27 6.95 9.70 5.09
N CYS A 28 6.39 10.67 4.37
CA CYS A 28 4.95 10.96 4.41
C CYS A 28 4.26 10.21 3.26
N PHE A 29 3.00 9.83 3.45
CA PHE A 29 2.26 9.16 2.38
C PHE A 29 2.08 10.08 1.16
N GLY A 30 2.17 9.49 -0.03
CA GLY A 30 1.91 10.16 -1.30
C GLY A 30 0.60 9.70 -1.92
N ILE A 31 0.32 10.25 -3.11
CA ILE A 31 -0.83 9.87 -3.94
C ILE A 31 -0.88 8.35 -4.19
N ASP A 32 0.26 7.67 -4.23
CA ASP A 32 0.39 6.24 -4.50
C ASP A 32 -0.44 5.39 -3.52
N ALA A 33 -0.41 5.73 -2.22
CA ALA A 33 -1.20 5.03 -1.20
C ALA A 33 -2.71 5.26 -1.37
N VAL A 34 -3.09 6.48 -1.75
CA VAL A 34 -4.50 6.86 -1.96
C VAL A 34 -5.08 6.12 -3.17
N ILE A 35 -4.39 6.12 -4.31
CA ILE A 35 -4.86 5.42 -5.51
C ILE A 35 -4.83 3.90 -5.36
N LEU A 36 -3.89 3.34 -4.57
CA LEU A 36 -3.89 1.91 -4.25
C LEU A 36 -5.08 1.54 -3.36
N ALA A 37 -5.37 2.34 -2.34
CA ALA A 37 -6.52 2.11 -1.47
C ALA A 37 -7.85 2.17 -2.24
N ASP A 38 -7.99 3.09 -3.20
CA ASP A 38 -9.15 3.17 -4.09
C ASP A 38 -9.24 1.97 -5.02
N TYR A 39 -8.12 1.57 -5.64
CA TYR A 39 -8.05 0.44 -6.58
C TYR A 39 -8.34 -0.90 -5.90
N ALA A 40 -8.05 -1.03 -4.61
CA ALA A 40 -8.29 -2.25 -3.84
C ALA A 40 -9.80 -2.44 -3.59
N GLU A 41 -10.36 -3.50 -4.15
CA GLU A 41 -11.75 -3.90 -3.88
C GLU A 41 -11.83 -4.61 -2.53
N ILE A 42 -12.56 -4.05 -1.61
CA ILE A 42 -12.90 -4.66 -0.32
C ILE A 42 -14.41 -4.93 -0.24
N ARG A 43 -14.78 -5.98 0.47
CA ARG A 43 -16.18 -6.36 0.74
C ARG A 43 -16.44 -6.32 2.23
N ASN A 44 -17.69 -6.24 2.60
CA ASN A 44 -18.08 -6.34 4.00
C ASN A 44 -17.55 -7.63 4.63
N ASN A 45 -16.99 -7.51 5.83
CA ASN A 45 -16.38 -8.58 6.61
C ASN A 45 -15.10 -9.20 6.01
N ASP A 46 -14.50 -8.61 4.97
CA ASP A 46 -13.17 -9.04 4.50
C ASP A 46 -12.14 -8.89 5.63
N VAL A 47 -11.26 -9.88 5.72
CA VAL A 47 -10.04 -9.81 6.53
C VAL A 47 -8.92 -9.30 5.64
N VAL A 48 -8.39 -8.15 5.98
CA VAL A 48 -7.39 -7.42 5.19
C VAL A 48 -6.05 -7.40 5.91
N TYR A 49 -4.96 -7.59 5.18
CA TYR A 49 -3.59 -7.36 5.65
C TYR A 49 -2.93 -6.29 4.79
N ASP A 50 -2.34 -5.28 5.42
CA ASP A 50 -1.54 -4.26 4.74
C ASP A 50 -0.07 -4.45 5.11
N LEU A 51 0.76 -4.79 4.13
CA LEU A 51 2.18 -5.12 4.32
C LEU A 51 3.06 -3.90 4.09
N GLY A 52 3.79 -3.47 5.12
CA GLY A 52 4.58 -2.24 5.10
C GLY A 52 3.68 -1.01 5.18
N THR A 53 2.83 -0.96 6.19
CA THR A 53 1.75 0.03 6.30
C THR A 53 2.23 1.47 6.50
N GLY A 54 3.48 1.66 6.90
CA GLY A 54 4.01 2.98 7.27
C GLY A 54 3.22 3.59 8.43
N THR A 55 2.70 4.79 8.22
CA THR A 55 1.86 5.50 9.22
C THR A 55 0.39 5.05 9.22
N GLY A 56 0.03 3.99 8.49
CA GLY A 56 -1.31 3.40 8.52
C GLY A 56 -2.31 4.02 7.53
N ILE A 57 -1.85 4.73 6.50
CA ILE A 57 -2.73 5.44 5.55
C ILE A 57 -3.68 4.50 4.81
N ILE A 58 -3.19 3.40 4.22
CA ILE A 58 -4.02 2.45 3.47
C ILE A 58 -5.08 1.81 4.35
N PRO A 59 -4.76 1.24 5.53
CA PRO A 59 -5.75 0.76 6.49
C PRO A 59 -6.84 1.77 6.84
N MET A 60 -6.47 3.02 7.10
CA MET A 60 -7.43 4.07 7.45
C MET A 60 -8.36 4.41 6.29
N LEU A 61 -7.84 4.51 5.05
CA LEU A 61 -8.65 4.73 3.86
C LEU A 61 -9.63 3.57 3.61
N LEU A 62 -9.19 2.33 3.79
CA LEU A 62 -10.03 1.14 3.67
C LEU A 62 -11.10 1.08 4.76
N ALA A 63 -10.75 1.39 6.02
CA ALA A 63 -11.71 1.47 7.13
C ALA A 63 -12.76 2.57 6.90
N GLY A 64 -12.40 3.69 6.28
CA GLY A 64 -13.33 4.74 5.89
C GLY A 64 -14.36 4.31 4.83
N ARG A 65 -14.06 3.24 4.06
CA ARG A 65 -14.97 2.68 3.04
C ARG A 65 -15.88 1.57 3.58
N SER A 66 -15.47 0.87 4.62
CA SER A 66 -16.27 -0.18 5.26
C SER A 66 -15.85 -0.38 6.71
N SER A 67 -16.77 -0.17 7.62
CA SER A 67 -16.57 -0.37 9.07
C SER A 67 -16.61 -1.84 9.51
N THR A 68 -16.97 -2.76 8.61
CA THR A 68 -17.10 -4.20 8.93
C THR A 68 -15.85 -5.00 8.61
N VAL A 69 -14.86 -4.43 7.92
CA VAL A 69 -13.58 -5.08 7.65
C VAL A 69 -12.74 -5.21 8.92
N LYS A 70 -11.87 -6.22 8.93
CA LYS A 70 -10.83 -6.36 9.96
C LYS A 70 -9.47 -6.24 9.28
N ILE A 71 -8.70 -5.26 9.71
CA ILE A 71 -7.43 -4.92 9.05
C ILE A 71 -6.28 -5.17 10.01
N THR A 72 -5.29 -5.94 9.57
CA THR A 72 -3.99 -6.05 10.24
C THR A 72 -2.97 -5.26 9.43
N ALA A 73 -2.36 -4.27 10.05
CA ALA A 73 -1.38 -3.36 9.48
C ALA A 73 0.01 -3.71 9.99
N LEU A 74 0.87 -4.29 9.15
CA LEU A 74 2.21 -4.75 9.52
C LEU A 74 3.27 -3.72 9.13
N GLU A 75 4.12 -3.31 10.09
CA GLU A 75 5.19 -2.33 9.87
C GLU A 75 6.45 -2.72 10.63
N VAL A 76 7.59 -2.68 9.96
CA VAL A 76 8.90 -3.04 10.54
C VAL A 76 9.56 -1.89 11.29
N GLN A 77 9.25 -0.66 10.94
CA GLN A 77 9.81 0.53 11.59
C GLN A 77 8.97 0.88 12.82
N GLN A 78 9.55 0.74 14.01
CA GLN A 78 8.88 0.98 15.28
C GLN A 78 8.19 2.35 15.37
N GLU A 79 8.87 3.40 14.89
CA GLU A 79 8.30 4.76 14.97
C GLU A 79 7.13 4.99 14.01
N SER A 80 7.14 4.32 12.84
CA SER A 80 6.02 4.35 11.91
C SER A 80 4.83 3.57 12.47
N ALA A 81 5.07 2.39 13.05
CA ALA A 81 4.06 1.60 13.74
C ALA A 81 3.43 2.37 14.91
N ASP A 82 4.24 3.05 15.75
CA ASP A 82 3.76 3.90 16.84
C ASP A 82 2.86 5.05 16.33
N MET A 83 3.23 5.70 15.23
CA MET A 83 2.37 6.73 14.62
C MET A 83 1.07 6.14 14.09
N ALA A 84 1.10 4.95 13.46
CA ALA A 84 -0.08 4.24 12.99
C ALA A 84 -1.01 3.86 14.13
N GLU A 85 -0.50 3.27 15.21
CA GLU A 85 -1.28 2.91 16.41
C GLU A 85 -1.97 4.13 17.03
N ARG A 86 -1.24 5.22 17.20
CA ARG A 86 -1.79 6.47 17.72
C ARG A 86 -2.82 7.10 16.78
N SER A 87 -2.63 7.00 15.45
CA SER A 87 -3.61 7.44 14.47
C SER A 87 -4.89 6.61 14.55
N VAL A 88 -4.78 5.29 14.68
CA VAL A 88 -5.92 4.38 14.89
C VAL A 88 -6.68 4.76 16.15
N ALA A 89 -6.00 4.92 17.29
CA ALA A 89 -6.60 5.31 18.57
C ALA A 89 -7.24 6.71 18.53
N MET A 90 -6.63 7.67 17.81
CA MET A 90 -7.17 9.03 17.65
C MET A 90 -8.54 9.05 16.96
N ASN A 91 -8.82 8.04 16.12
CA ASN A 91 -10.06 7.92 15.35
C ASN A 91 -11.03 6.86 15.90
N GLY A 92 -10.71 6.20 17.02
CA GLY A 92 -11.56 5.14 17.60
C GLY A 92 -11.67 3.90 16.70
N LEU A 93 -10.61 3.58 15.96
CA LEU A 93 -10.59 2.49 14.98
C LEU A 93 -9.94 1.20 15.50
N GLU A 94 -9.64 1.08 16.80
CA GLU A 94 -8.96 -0.06 17.41
C GLU A 94 -9.74 -1.37 17.25
N SER A 95 -11.05 -1.30 17.11
CA SER A 95 -11.89 -2.47 16.82
C SER A 95 -11.84 -2.92 15.36
N VAL A 96 -11.33 -2.09 14.45
CA VAL A 96 -11.27 -2.32 13.00
C VAL A 96 -9.84 -2.59 12.53
N ILE A 97 -8.87 -1.81 13.03
CA ILE A 97 -7.46 -1.85 12.61
C ILE A 97 -6.58 -2.29 13.78
N ASN A 98 -5.84 -3.36 13.59
CA ASN A 98 -4.79 -3.84 14.49
C ASN A 98 -3.43 -3.57 13.86
N VAL A 99 -2.61 -2.71 14.48
CA VAL A 99 -1.23 -2.45 14.03
C VAL A 99 -0.30 -3.47 14.69
N VAL A 100 0.60 -4.03 13.90
CA VAL A 100 1.59 -5.00 14.36
C VAL A 100 2.99 -4.52 13.95
N HIS A 101 3.86 -4.31 14.94
CA HIS A 101 5.27 -4.10 14.69
C HIS A 101 5.94 -5.42 14.38
N GLY A 102 6.48 -5.58 13.15
CA GLY A 102 7.12 -6.81 12.72
C GLY A 102 7.63 -6.76 11.28
N ASP A 103 8.48 -7.74 10.94
CA ASP A 103 9.07 -7.85 9.61
C ASP A 103 8.21 -8.72 8.69
N ILE A 104 7.95 -8.25 7.47
CA ILE A 104 7.26 -9.00 6.40
C ILE A 104 7.91 -10.38 6.18
N LYS A 105 9.23 -10.50 6.30
CA LYS A 105 9.97 -11.76 6.14
C LYS A 105 9.57 -12.81 7.16
N ASN A 106 9.09 -12.40 8.32
CA ASN A 106 8.68 -13.26 9.43
C ASN A 106 7.16 -13.49 9.49
N THR A 107 6.44 -13.20 8.40
CA THR A 107 4.97 -13.31 8.32
C THR A 107 4.45 -14.68 8.77
N SER A 108 5.17 -15.77 8.47
CA SER A 108 4.78 -17.14 8.88
C SER A 108 4.94 -17.43 10.37
N GLU A 109 5.72 -16.62 11.08
CA GLU A 109 5.90 -16.71 12.54
C GLU A 109 4.86 -15.84 13.26
N LEU A 110 4.49 -14.71 12.63
CA LEU A 110 3.59 -13.71 13.20
C LEU A 110 2.11 -14.08 13.02
N PHE A 111 1.76 -14.75 11.92
CA PHE A 111 0.37 -14.95 11.54
C PHE A 111 0.09 -16.37 11.03
N PRO A 112 -1.11 -16.91 11.28
CA PRO A 112 -1.55 -18.16 10.67
C PRO A 112 -1.68 -18.03 9.15
N LYS A 113 -1.47 -19.15 8.44
CA LYS A 113 -1.63 -19.22 6.99
C LYS A 113 -3.09 -19.05 6.56
N ALA A 114 -3.32 -18.48 5.39
CA ALA A 114 -4.63 -18.39 4.72
C ALA A 114 -5.73 -17.72 5.56
N GLN A 115 -5.41 -16.59 6.19
CA GLN A 115 -6.35 -15.77 6.97
C GLN A 115 -6.96 -14.62 6.18
N ALA A 116 -6.25 -14.11 5.16
CA ALA A 116 -6.63 -12.89 4.45
C ALA A 116 -7.56 -13.15 3.26
N ASP A 117 -8.59 -12.34 3.14
CA ASP A 117 -9.39 -12.19 1.91
C ASP A 117 -8.72 -11.21 0.95
N VAL A 118 -8.05 -10.20 1.52
CA VAL A 118 -7.32 -9.16 0.79
C VAL A 118 -5.96 -8.92 1.43
N VAL A 119 -4.94 -8.73 0.60
CA VAL A 119 -3.63 -8.19 1.01
C VAL A 119 -3.34 -6.97 0.17
N THR A 120 -2.90 -5.87 0.79
CA THR A 120 -2.38 -4.67 0.13
C THR A 120 -0.91 -4.49 0.42
N CYS A 121 -0.17 -3.88 -0.51
CA CYS A 121 1.20 -3.46 -0.29
C CYS A 121 1.59 -2.29 -1.21
N ASN A 122 2.13 -1.25 -0.61
CA ASN A 122 2.83 -0.16 -1.30
C ASN A 122 4.33 -0.23 -0.95
N PRO A 123 5.09 -1.16 -1.56
CA PRO A 123 6.46 -1.40 -1.17
C PRO A 123 7.39 -0.29 -1.66
N PRO A 124 8.59 -0.15 -1.11
CA PRO A 124 9.62 0.72 -1.68
C PRO A 124 9.98 0.27 -3.10
N TYR A 125 10.10 1.22 -4.05
CA TYR A 125 10.16 0.91 -5.49
C TYR A 125 11.57 0.69 -6.05
N MET A 126 12.62 0.95 -5.30
CA MET A 126 13.97 1.10 -5.85
C MET A 126 14.73 -0.23 -5.95
N ILE A 127 15.38 -0.44 -7.11
CA ILE A 127 16.43 -1.44 -7.27
C ILE A 127 17.78 -0.74 -7.05
N PHE A 128 18.70 -1.39 -6.34
CA PHE A 128 20.10 -0.98 -6.30
C PHE A 128 20.70 -1.06 -7.72
N GLN A 129 20.59 0.03 -8.50
CA GLN A 129 21.41 0.19 -9.71
C GLN A 129 22.38 1.35 -9.51
N HIS A 130 23.67 1.08 -9.79
CA HIS A 130 24.74 2.05 -9.77
C HIS A 130 24.48 3.16 -10.82
N GLY A 131 23.89 4.28 -10.38
CA GLY A 131 23.67 5.44 -11.23
C GLY A 131 23.53 6.70 -10.37
N LYS A 132 24.28 7.75 -10.74
CA LYS A 132 24.41 9.06 -10.09
C LYS A 132 23.09 9.56 -9.47
N GLN A 133 22.96 9.47 -8.15
CA GLN A 133 21.88 10.07 -7.36
C GLN A 133 22.48 10.76 -6.12
N ASN A 134 21.77 11.76 -5.60
CA ASN A 134 22.22 12.51 -4.43
C ASN A 134 22.44 11.59 -3.20
N PRO A 135 23.56 11.71 -2.48
CA PRO A 135 23.91 10.81 -1.37
C PRO A 135 22.89 10.79 -0.20
N SER A 136 22.08 11.83 -0.04
CA SER A 136 21.01 11.90 0.98
C SER A 136 19.81 11.02 0.65
N ASP A 137 19.41 11.00 -0.63
CA ASP A 137 18.26 10.21 -1.11
C ASP A 137 18.61 8.73 -1.18
N CYS A 138 19.84 8.41 -1.61
CA CYS A 138 20.36 7.04 -1.65
C CYS A 138 20.37 6.36 -0.28
N LYS A 139 20.67 7.09 0.81
CA LYS A 139 20.74 6.51 2.16
C LYS A 139 19.37 6.20 2.75
N ALA A 140 18.36 7.03 2.48
CA ALA A 140 16.99 6.77 2.91
C ALA A 140 16.38 5.60 2.12
N ILE A 141 16.56 5.59 0.81
CA ILE A 141 16.09 4.57 -0.13
C ILE A 141 16.76 3.23 0.12
N ALA A 142 18.10 3.22 0.29
CA ALA A 142 18.87 2.02 0.58
C ALA A 142 18.43 1.33 1.89
N ARG A 143 17.99 2.09 2.89
CA ARG A 143 17.46 1.51 4.14
C ARG A 143 16.16 0.76 3.94
N HIS A 144 15.31 1.16 3.00
CA HIS A 144 14.02 0.53 2.75
C HIS A 144 14.12 -0.76 1.91
N GLU A 145 15.02 -0.84 0.91
CA GLU A 145 15.23 -2.09 0.15
C GLU A 145 16.06 -3.14 0.89
N VAL A 146 16.90 -2.73 1.82
CA VAL A 146 17.58 -3.66 2.75
C VAL A 146 16.57 -4.37 3.66
N LEU A 147 15.40 -3.77 3.89
CA LEU A 147 14.39 -4.31 4.78
C LEU A 147 13.52 -5.39 4.12
N CYS A 148 13.16 -5.26 2.82
CA CYS A 148 12.21 -6.15 2.16
C CYS A 148 12.39 -6.16 0.65
N THR A 149 12.49 -7.36 0.04
CA THR A 149 12.52 -7.55 -1.42
C THR A 149 11.12 -7.72 -1.99
N LEU A 150 10.97 -7.58 -3.33
CA LEU A 150 9.72 -7.90 -4.02
C LEU A 150 9.28 -9.34 -3.75
N GLU A 151 10.24 -10.28 -3.69
CA GLU A 151 9.96 -11.68 -3.40
C GLU A 151 9.42 -11.88 -2.00
N ASP A 152 9.96 -11.20 -0.99
CA ASP A 152 9.45 -11.25 0.39
C ASP A 152 7.99 -10.79 0.48
N VAL A 153 7.65 -9.70 -0.21
CA VAL A 153 6.27 -9.18 -0.28
C VAL A 153 5.32 -10.19 -0.91
N VAL A 154 5.66 -10.70 -2.09
CA VAL A 154 4.80 -11.63 -2.85
C VAL A 154 4.64 -12.95 -2.12
N LYS A 155 5.71 -13.49 -1.53
CA LYS A 155 5.72 -14.70 -0.70
C LYS A 155 4.80 -14.53 0.50
N SER A 156 4.93 -13.42 1.23
CA SER A 156 4.11 -13.13 2.42
C SER A 156 2.65 -12.92 2.05
N ALA A 157 2.35 -12.19 0.97
CA ALA A 157 0.99 -12.02 0.47
C ALA A 157 0.37 -13.38 0.11
N SER A 158 1.12 -14.22 -0.62
CA SER A 158 0.64 -15.57 -0.94
C SER A 158 0.42 -16.44 0.30
N TYR A 159 1.28 -16.35 1.29
CA TYR A 159 1.12 -17.10 2.55
C TYR A 159 -0.17 -16.72 3.28
N LEU A 160 -0.43 -15.41 3.42
CA LEU A 160 -1.58 -14.88 4.15
C LEU A 160 -2.91 -15.12 3.43
N LEU A 161 -2.93 -15.07 2.11
CA LEU A 161 -4.17 -15.15 1.36
C LEU A 161 -4.83 -16.51 1.43
N LYS A 162 -6.15 -16.51 1.61
CA LYS A 162 -7.04 -17.64 1.34
C LYS A 162 -7.02 -18.03 -0.15
N PRO A 163 -7.43 -19.24 -0.54
CA PRO A 163 -7.70 -19.55 -1.94
C PRO A 163 -8.66 -18.54 -2.56
N LYS A 164 -8.35 -18.04 -3.78
CA LYS A 164 -9.06 -16.94 -4.48
C LYS A 164 -8.99 -15.58 -3.81
N GLY A 165 -8.25 -15.41 -2.72
CA GLY A 165 -7.97 -14.13 -2.09
C GLY A 165 -7.22 -13.18 -3.05
N ARG A 166 -7.36 -11.89 -2.82
CA ARG A 166 -6.92 -10.80 -3.70
C ARG A 166 -5.70 -10.10 -3.14
N PHE A 167 -4.68 -9.93 -3.97
CA PHE A 167 -3.49 -9.15 -3.65
C PHE A 167 -3.48 -7.88 -4.49
N TYR A 168 -3.38 -6.74 -3.85
CA TYR A 168 -3.24 -5.43 -4.50
C TYR A 168 -1.88 -4.84 -4.20
N MET A 169 -1.20 -4.42 -5.27
CA MET A 169 0.12 -3.82 -5.16
C MET A 169 0.26 -2.65 -6.12
N ILE A 170 0.97 -1.61 -5.68
CA ILE A 170 1.41 -0.52 -6.52
C ILE A 170 2.92 -0.62 -6.73
N HIS A 171 3.42 -0.39 -7.94
CA HIS A 171 4.85 -0.51 -8.22
C HIS A 171 5.26 0.31 -9.46
N ARG A 172 6.53 0.24 -9.84
CA ARG A 172 7.07 0.85 -11.06
C ARG A 172 6.87 -0.06 -12.27
N PRO A 173 6.39 0.48 -13.44
CA PRO A 173 6.11 -0.32 -14.65
C PRO A 173 7.33 -1.05 -15.22
N PHE A 174 8.53 -0.49 -15.10
CA PHE A 174 9.76 -1.13 -15.60
C PHE A 174 10.08 -2.46 -14.93
N ARG A 175 9.49 -2.76 -13.77
CA ARG A 175 9.63 -4.05 -13.08
C ARG A 175 8.54 -5.08 -13.42
N LEU A 176 7.61 -4.78 -14.31
CA LEU A 176 6.47 -5.67 -14.59
C LEU A 176 6.88 -7.10 -14.94
N ALA A 177 7.92 -7.28 -15.76
CA ALA A 177 8.40 -8.61 -16.12
C ALA A 177 8.92 -9.41 -14.91
N GLU A 178 9.60 -8.74 -13.99
CA GLU A 178 10.05 -9.33 -12.72
C GLU A 178 8.86 -9.62 -11.80
N ILE A 179 7.96 -8.67 -11.64
CA ILE A 179 6.76 -8.79 -10.79
C ILE A 179 5.92 -10.00 -11.22
N PHE A 180 5.63 -10.15 -12.50
CA PHE A 180 4.82 -11.26 -12.99
C PHE A 180 5.52 -12.61 -12.80
N ARG A 181 6.82 -12.67 -12.99
CA ARG A 181 7.61 -13.89 -12.74
C ARG A 181 7.57 -14.30 -11.27
N VAL A 182 7.77 -13.34 -10.37
CA VAL A 182 7.72 -13.60 -8.93
C VAL A 182 6.30 -13.96 -8.48
N MET A 183 5.28 -13.25 -8.94
CA MET A 183 3.89 -13.59 -8.64
C MET A 183 3.52 -15.02 -9.07
N ALA A 184 3.92 -15.43 -10.28
CA ALA A 184 3.67 -16.77 -10.80
C ALA A 184 4.36 -17.86 -9.94
N ALA A 185 5.59 -17.62 -9.47
CA ALA A 185 6.33 -18.54 -8.61
C ALA A 185 5.62 -18.80 -7.27
N TYR A 186 4.82 -17.85 -6.79
CA TYR A 186 4.07 -17.95 -5.53
C TYR A 186 2.55 -18.15 -5.72
N ASN A 187 2.13 -18.62 -6.90
CA ASN A 187 0.73 -18.92 -7.20
C ASN A 187 -0.22 -17.72 -7.03
N LEU A 188 0.28 -16.52 -7.31
CA LEU A 188 -0.49 -15.29 -7.42
C LEU A 188 -0.63 -14.92 -8.90
N GLU A 189 -1.82 -15.12 -9.45
CA GLU A 189 -2.08 -14.86 -10.87
C GLU A 189 -2.55 -13.42 -11.08
N PRO A 190 -1.83 -12.58 -11.87
CA PRO A 190 -2.27 -11.24 -12.21
C PRO A 190 -3.61 -11.24 -12.94
N LYS A 191 -4.58 -10.42 -12.47
CA LYS A 191 -5.95 -10.38 -12.99
C LYS A 191 -6.34 -9.06 -13.59
N ARG A 192 -5.88 -7.97 -12.97
CA ARG A 192 -6.10 -6.61 -13.45
C ARG A 192 -4.80 -5.81 -13.31
N MET A 193 -4.58 -4.91 -14.26
CA MET A 193 -3.55 -3.89 -14.14
C MET A 193 -4.06 -2.56 -14.67
N ARG A 194 -3.60 -1.49 -14.05
CA ARG A 194 -3.86 -0.13 -14.46
C ARG A 194 -2.57 0.69 -14.41
N LEU A 195 -2.19 1.27 -15.54
CA LEU A 195 -1.05 2.18 -15.60
C LEU A 195 -1.46 3.55 -15.07
N VAL A 196 -0.58 4.21 -14.35
CA VAL A 196 -0.78 5.56 -13.83
C VAL A 196 0.27 6.47 -14.44
N GLN A 197 -0.16 7.56 -15.03
CA GLN A 197 0.70 8.52 -15.71
C GLN A 197 0.46 9.95 -15.19
N PRO A 198 1.53 10.77 -15.05
CA PRO A 198 1.37 12.12 -14.50
C PRO A 198 0.50 13.02 -15.39
N PHE A 199 0.69 12.94 -16.71
CA PHE A 199 -0.08 13.66 -17.72
C PHE A 199 -0.42 12.73 -18.88
N VAL A 200 -1.43 13.07 -19.69
CA VAL A 200 -1.93 12.26 -20.80
C VAL A 200 -0.85 11.95 -21.85
N ASP A 201 0.10 12.85 -22.03
CA ASP A 201 1.22 12.78 -22.99
C ASP A 201 2.52 12.23 -22.40
N LYS A 202 2.52 11.81 -21.14
CA LYS A 202 3.70 11.29 -20.44
C LYS A 202 3.64 9.77 -20.26
N GLU A 203 4.82 9.17 -20.24
CA GLU A 203 4.92 7.74 -19.94
C GLU A 203 4.41 7.41 -18.52
N PRO A 204 3.76 6.24 -18.34
CA PRO A 204 3.37 5.78 -17.02
C PRO A 204 4.58 5.59 -16.10
N ASN A 205 4.49 6.13 -14.91
CA ASN A 205 5.53 6.00 -13.89
C ASN A 205 5.17 5.09 -12.72
N VAL A 206 3.89 4.66 -12.67
CA VAL A 206 3.35 3.75 -11.66
C VAL A 206 2.41 2.74 -12.33
N VAL A 207 2.30 1.55 -11.76
CA VAL A 207 1.32 0.51 -12.11
C VAL A 207 0.61 0.00 -10.87
N LEU A 208 -0.71 -0.10 -10.95
CA LEU A 208 -1.58 -0.77 -10.02
C LEU A 208 -1.82 -2.19 -10.51
N LEU A 209 -1.71 -3.17 -9.62
CA LEU A 209 -1.87 -4.59 -9.92
C LEU A 209 -2.86 -5.23 -8.96
N GLU A 210 -3.75 -6.06 -9.50
CA GLU A 210 -4.50 -7.05 -8.75
C GLU A 210 -4.04 -8.43 -9.19
N ALA A 211 -3.67 -9.28 -8.22
CA ALA A 211 -3.46 -10.71 -8.43
C ALA A 211 -4.39 -11.53 -7.54
N ARG A 212 -4.68 -12.76 -7.94
CA ARG A 212 -5.53 -13.68 -7.17
C ARG A 212 -4.83 -15.00 -6.94
N LYS A 213 -4.93 -15.50 -5.73
CA LYS A 213 -4.30 -16.77 -5.35
C LYS A 213 -5.00 -17.96 -5.99
N GLY A 214 -4.23 -18.76 -6.74
CA GLY A 214 -4.71 -19.98 -7.39
C GLY A 214 -5.75 -19.74 -8.50
N ALA A 215 -5.72 -18.57 -9.15
CA ALA A 215 -6.59 -18.26 -10.28
C ALA A 215 -6.00 -18.74 -11.61
N ASN A 216 -6.86 -18.90 -12.61
CA ASN A 216 -6.43 -19.19 -13.99
C ASN A 216 -5.85 -17.93 -14.65
N SER A 217 -4.95 -18.14 -15.63
CA SER A 217 -4.29 -17.05 -16.36
C SER A 217 -5.30 -16.26 -17.20
N ARG A 218 -5.40 -14.98 -16.95
CA ARG A 218 -6.06 -13.96 -17.75
C ARG A 218 -5.89 -12.61 -17.07
N ILE A 219 -5.30 -11.64 -17.73
CA ILE A 219 -5.16 -10.28 -17.23
C ILE A 219 -6.03 -9.31 -18.01
N THR A 220 -6.68 -8.38 -17.33
CA THR A 220 -7.36 -7.23 -17.93
C THR A 220 -6.49 -5.99 -17.74
N VAL A 221 -6.19 -5.31 -18.86
CA VAL A 221 -5.49 -4.02 -18.83
C VAL A 221 -6.54 -2.93 -18.89
N GLU A 222 -6.62 -2.13 -17.84
CA GLU A 222 -7.58 -1.04 -17.71
C GLU A 222 -7.08 0.23 -18.41
N LYS A 223 -7.99 1.18 -18.64
CA LYS A 223 -7.61 2.51 -19.14
C LYS A 223 -6.64 3.18 -18.16
N PRO A 224 -5.57 3.83 -18.64
CA PRO A 224 -4.64 4.52 -17.78
C PRO A 224 -5.32 5.55 -16.86
N LEU A 225 -4.82 5.68 -15.64
CA LEU A 225 -5.19 6.75 -14.72
C LEU A 225 -4.26 7.94 -14.97
N VAL A 226 -4.82 9.07 -15.39
CA VAL A 226 -4.08 10.32 -15.56
C VAL A 226 -4.21 11.15 -14.29
N VAL A 227 -3.06 11.56 -13.72
CA VAL A 227 -3.06 12.26 -12.42
C VAL A 227 -3.42 13.74 -12.59
N TYR A 228 -2.80 14.43 -13.51
CA TYR A 228 -2.96 15.88 -13.68
C TYR A 228 -3.53 16.24 -15.05
N LYS A 229 -4.44 17.22 -15.09
CA LYS A 229 -4.84 17.93 -16.31
C LYS A 229 -3.73 18.91 -16.75
N THR A 230 -3.25 19.69 -15.79
CA THR A 230 -2.13 20.64 -15.91
C THR A 230 -1.32 20.62 -14.61
N PRO A 231 -0.09 21.16 -14.55
CA PRO A 231 0.69 21.20 -13.32
C PRO A 231 -0.10 21.77 -12.14
N GLY A 232 -0.27 20.98 -11.08
CA GLY A 232 -1.01 21.36 -9.86
C GLY A 232 -2.53 21.18 -9.93
N ASP A 233 -3.13 20.84 -11.09
CA ASP A 233 -4.56 20.57 -11.22
C ASP A 233 -4.84 19.09 -11.49
N TYR A 234 -5.40 18.41 -10.53
CA TYR A 234 -5.80 17.01 -10.64
C TYR A 234 -6.93 16.79 -11.66
N THR A 235 -6.93 15.63 -12.31
CA THR A 235 -8.07 15.17 -13.12
C THR A 235 -9.31 14.96 -12.23
N ASP A 236 -10.49 14.96 -12.85
CA ASP A 236 -11.74 14.76 -12.10
C ASP A 236 -11.78 13.37 -11.46
N GLU A 237 -11.18 12.36 -12.11
CA GLU A 237 -11.05 11.03 -11.55
C GLU A 237 -10.19 11.03 -10.28
N ILE A 238 -9.05 11.70 -10.28
CA ILE A 238 -8.22 11.82 -9.06
C ILE A 238 -8.94 12.64 -7.98
N LYS A 239 -9.64 13.72 -8.35
CA LYS A 239 -10.45 14.48 -7.39
C LYS A 239 -11.51 13.59 -6.74
N SER A 240 -12.20 12.77 -7.54
CA SER A 240 -13.19 11.82 -7.04
C SER A 240 -12.55 10.77 -6.11
N ILE A 241 -11.37 10.22 -6.45
CA ILE A 241 -10.64 9.29 -5.59
C ILE A 241 -10.34 9.94 -4.22
N TYR A 242 -9.85 11.18 -4.21
CA TYR A 242 -9.60 11.93 -2.97
C TYR A 242 -10.88 12.30 -2.19
N GLU A 243 -12.02 12.41 -2.88
CA GLU A 243 -13.32 12.63 -2.23
C GLU A 243 -13.92 11.33 -1.70
N ILE A 244 -13.55 10.18 -2.27
CA ILE A 244 -13.97 8.85 -1.84
C ILE A 244 -13.10 8.35 -0.68
N CYS A 245 -11.90 8.85 -0.55
CA CYS A 245 -10.90 8.38 0.44
C CYS A 245 -10.76 9.28 1.67
#